data_ac55897d405e3767e981469c47c3ea24
#
_entry.id   ac55897d405e3767e981469c47c3ea24
#
_cell.length_a   1.000
_cell.length_b   1.000
_cell.length_c   1.000
_cell.angle_alpha   90.00
_cell.angle_beta   90.00
_cell.angle_gamma   90.00
#
_symmetry.space_group_name_H-M   'P 1'
#
loop_
_entity.id
_entity.type
_entity.pdbx_description
1 polymer ?
#
loop_
_entity_poly.entity_id
_entity_poly.type
_entity_poly.pdbx_seq_one_letter_code
_entity_poly.pdbx_strand_id
1 'polypeptide(L)'
;MKGLAFCAAILFLIGDLFGQGQQPSPADAALYGAYPTNYKEIVMKWLNDQLLDATSARIEWGADPKPVDLGKNGQHLYGYLVQFKVNARNRFGAYTGMQQHGALIRNGEVIKGLGLGY
;
A
#
# COMPACT_ATOMS: atom_id res chain seq x y z
N MET A 1 7.95 43.71 -4.69
CA MET A 1 7.97 42.61 -5.64
C MET A 1 8.87 41.47 -5.18
N LYS A 2 10.10 41.75 -4.88
CA LYS A 2 11.01 40.70 -4.41
C LYS A 2 10.57 40.10 -3.09
N GLY A 3 10.01 40.92 -2.20
CA GLY A 3 9.52 40.42 -0.91
C GLY A 3 8.37 39.47 -1.03
N LEU A 4 7.47 39.70 -2.00
CA LEU A 4 6.32 38.79 -2.18
C LEU A 4 6.75 37.43 -2.67
N ALA A 5 7.70 37.39 -3.63
CA ALA A 5 8.19 36.10 -4.10
C ALA A 5 8.90 35.35 -3.00
N PHE A 6 9.63 36.04 -2.16
CA PHE A 6 10.33 35.42 -1.04
C PHE A 6 9.34 34.86 -0.01
N CYS A 7 8.28 35.60 0.31
CA CYS A 7 7.26 35.11 1.24
C CYS A 7 6.53 33.89 0.71
N ALA A 8 6.25 33.85 -0.58
CA ALA A 8 5.62 32.68 -1.17
C ALA A 8 6.49 31.43 -1.03
N ALA A 9 7.79 31.59 -1.23
CA ALA A 9 8.71 30.46 -1.05
C ALA A 9 8.72 29.95 0.38
N ILE A 10 8.70 30.86 1.35
CA ILE A 10 8.68 30.47 2.76
C ILE A 10 7.40 29.71 3.10
N LEU A 11 6.25 30.19 2.63
CA LEU A 11 4.98 29.51 2.87
C LEU A 11 4.97 28.11 2.28
N PHE A 12 5.57 27.94 1.12
CA PHE A 12 5.66 26.62 0.51
C PHE A 12 6.48 25.66 1.36
N LEU A 13 7.62 26.13 1.90
CA LEU A 13 8.45 25.29 2.76
C LEU A 13 7.72 24.90 4.04
N ILE A 14 6.96 25.81 4.62
CA ILE A 14 6.17 25.50 5.83
C ILE A 14 5.13 24.44 5.49
N GLY A 15 4.48 24.55 4.34
CA GLY A 15 3.53 23.53 3.92
C GLY A 15 4.16 22.16 3.80
N ASP A 16 5.36 22.09 3.23
CA ASP A 16 6.09 20.85 3.11
C ASP A 16 6.38 20.21 4.47
N LEU A 17 6.78 21.04 5.44
CA LEU A 17 7.07 20.52 6.77
C LEU A 17 5.86 19.90 7.43
N PHE A 18 4.68 20.45 7.23
CA PHE A 18 3.46 19.93 7.84
C PHE A 18 2.85 18.76 7.07
N GLY A 19 3.10 18.67 5.77
CA GLY A 19 2.52 17.63 4.92
C GLY A 19 3.40 16.41 4.76
N GLN A 20 4.57 16.40 5.34
CA GLN A 20 5.54 15.35 5.10
C GLN A 20 5.12 14.02 5.68
N GLY A 21 5.69 12.95 5.14
CA GLY A 21 5.50 11.59 5.62
C GLY A 21 4.24 10.94 5.12
N GLN A 22 3.29 11.71 4.62
CA GLN A 22 2.02 11.17 4.15
C GLN A 22 1.91 11.14 2.64
N GLN A 23 2.61 12.00 1.96
CA GLN A 23 2.48 12.12 0.51
C GLN A 23 3.83 11.90 -0.16
N PRO A 24 3.84 11.11 -1.24
CA PRO A 24 5.07 10.90 -2.01
C PRO A 24 5.47 12.16 -2.75
N SER A 25 6.75 12.28 -3.04
CA SER A 25 7.24 13.32 -3.94
C SER A 25 6.71 13.08 -5.36
N PRO A 26 6.76 14.08 -6.25
CA PRO A 26 6.40 13.85 -7.64
C PRO A 26 7.21 12.74 -8.31
N ALA A 27 8.48 12.59 -7.96
CA ALA A 27 9.30 11.50 -8.48
C ALA A 27 8.78 10.14 -8.03
N ASP A 28 8.37 10.02 -6.76
CA ASP A 28 7.80 8.80 -6.24
C ASP A 28 6.47 8.47 -6.92
N ALA A 29 5.63 9.48 -7.14
CA ALA A 29 4.35 9.27 -7.82
C ALA A 29 4.53 8.75 -9.24
N ALA A 30 5.56 9.24 -9.96
CA ALA A 30 5.86 8.74 -11.31
C ALA A 30 6.37 7.30 -11.29
N LEU A 31 7.15 6.94 -10.26
CA LEU A 31 7.80 5.64 -10.19
C LEU A 31 6.91 4.57 -9.57
N TYR A 32 6.26 4.89 -8.46
CA TYR A 32 5.48 3.92 -7.68
C TYR A 32 3.97 4.04 -7.90
N GLY A 33 3.53 5.05 -8.60
CA GLY A 33 2.12 5.39 -8.72
C GLY A 33 1.65 6.29 -7.59
N ALA A 34 0.37 6.58 -7.55
CA ALA A 34 -0.21 7.40 -6.48
C ALA A 34 -0.19 6.65 -5.16
N TYR A 35 0.05 7.37 -4.06
CA TYR A 35 0.00 6.78 -2.74
C TYR A 35 -1.41 6.26 -2.44
N PRO A 36 -1.54 4.99 -2.04
CA PRO A 36 -2.86 4.39 -1.85
C PRO A 36 -3.44 4.75 -0.47
N THR A 37 -4.08 5.92 -0.38
CA THR A 37 -4.70 6.37 0.88
C THR A 37 -5.81 5.43 1.32
N ASN A 38 -6.48 4.76 0.39
CA ASN A 38 -7.54 3.81 0.64
C ASN A 38 -7.06 2.35 0.52
N TYR A 39 -5.83 2.09 0.93
CA TYR A 39 -5.22 0.78 0.72
C TYR A 39 -6.00 -0.37 1.37
N LYS A 40 -6.65 -0.11 2.50
CA LYS A 40 -7.42 -1.16 3.18
C LYS A 40 -8.59 -1.63 2.33
N GLU A 41 -9.28 -0.69 1.69
CA GLU A 41 -10.38 -1.03 0.79
C GLU A 41 -9.88 -1.79 -0.44
N ILE A 42 -8.76 -1.35 -1.00
CA ILE A 42 -8.15 -2.00 -2.16
C ILE A 42 -7.78 -3.44 -1.83
N VAL A 43 -7.12 -3.66 -0.70
CA VAL A 43 -6.72 -5.00 -0.25
C VAL A 43 -7.94 -5.86 0.05
N MET A 44 -8.96 -5.32 0.73
CA MET A 44 -10.16 -6.08 1.05
C MET A 44 -10.88 -6.54 -0.21
N LYS A 45 -11.00 -5.69 -1.20
CA LYS A 45 -11.61 -6.04 -2.47
C LYS A 45 -10.84 -7.14 -3.18
N TRP A 46 -9.52 -7.03 -3.17
CA TRP A 46 -8.65 -8.04 -3.76
C TRP A 46 -8.75 -9.37 -3.02
N LEU A 47 -8.81 -9.34 -1.68
CA LEU A 47 -8.93 -10.57 -0.88
C LEU A 47 -10.24 -11.31 -1.13
N ASN A 48 -11.31 -10.60 -1.48
CA ASN A 48 -12.57 -11.25 -1.83
C ASN A 48 -12.41 -12.24 -2.98
N ASP A 49 -11.49 -11.95 -3.89
CA ASP A 49 -11.23 -12.82 -5.03
C ASP A 49 -10.22 -13.93 -4.71
N GLN A 50 -9.44 -13.77 -3.64
CA GLN A 50 -8.34 -14.67 -3.30
C GLN A 50 -8.71 -15.72 -2.26
N LEU A 51 -9.64 -15.40 -1.36
CA LEU A 51 -9.96 -16.26 -0.23
C LEU A 51 -11.19 -17.13 -0.54
N LEU A 52 -11.17 -18.36 -0.02
CA LEU A 52 -12.31 -19.26 -0.14
C LEU A 52 -13.53 -18.74 0.61
N ASP A 53 -13.30 -18.11 1.77
CA ASP A 53 -14.35 -17.55 2.59
C ASP A 53 -13.92 -16.17 3.08
N ALA A 54 -14.04 -15.20 2.19
CA ALA A 54 -13.58 -13.84 2.48
C ALA A 54 -14.38 -13.18 3.61
N THR A 55 -15.65 -13.54 3.77
CA THR A 55 -16.48 -12.95 4.81
C THR A 55 -16.05 -13.37 6.20
N SER A 56 -15.37 -14.50 6.34
CA SER A 56 -14.85 -14.97 7.61
C SER A 56 -13.47 -14.45 7.94
N ALA A 57 -12.83 -13.73 7.02
CA ALA A 57 -11.44 -13.28 7.17
C ALA A 57 -11.32 -12.28 8.32
N ARG A 58 -10.32 -12.50 9.15
CA ARG A 58 -9.91 -11.56 10.19
C ARG A 58 -8.57 -10.99 9.79
N ILE A 59 -8.51 -9.68 9.70
CA ILE A 59 -7.33 -9.00 9.17
C ILE A 59 -6.71 -8.13 10.24
N GLU A 60 -5.39 -8.26 10.38
CA GLU A 60 -4.59 -7.43 11.25
C GLU A 60 -3.62 -6.63 10.37
N TRP A 61 -3.83 -5.34 10.31
CA TRP A 61 -3.02 -4.46 9.46
C TRP A 61 -1.66 -4.20 10.08
N GLY A 62 -0.63 -4.18 9.25
CA GLY A 62 0.71 -3.82 9.66
C GLY A 62 0.97 -2.33 9.47
N ALA A 63 2.21 -1.99 9.07
CA ALA A 63 2.59 -0.60 8.84
C ALA A 63 1.89 -0.02 7.61
N ASP A 64 1.95 1.29 7.49
CA ASP A 64 1.43 2.01 6.32
C ASP A 64 2.16 1.56 5.04
N PRO A 65 1.53 1.74 3.87
CA PRO A 65 2.14 1.37 2.61
C PRO A 65 3.53 1.99 2.41
N LYS A 66 4.46 1.20 1.92
CA LYS A 66 5.85 1.63 1.67
C LYS A 66 6.19 1.47 0.20
N PRO A 67 6.88 2.46 -0.40
CA PRO A 67 7.34 2.32 -1.78
C PRO A 67 8.44 1.27 -1.85
N VAL A 68 8.30 0.31 -2.75
CA VAL A 68 9.27 -0.76 -2.93
C VAL A 68 9.40 -1.13 -4.40
N ASP A 69 10.48 -1.83 -4.70
CA ASP A 69 10.71 -2.46 -6.00
C ASP A 69 10.88 -3.95 -5.75
N LEU A 70 9.92 -4.75 -6.19
CA LEU A 70 9.94 -6.20 -6.06
C LEU A 70 10.46 -6.90 -7.31
N GLY A 71 11.04 -6.16 -8.24
CA GLY A 71 11.59 -6.71 -9.45
C GLY A 71 12.85 -7.52 -9.21
N LYS A 72 13.20 -8.35 -10.19
CA LYS A 72 14.39 -9.20 -10.14
C LYS A 72 15.09 -9.19 -11.50
N ASN A 73 16.39 -9.47 -11.49
CA ASN A 73 17.18 -9.67 -12.71
C ASN A 73 17.12 -8.48 -13.67
N GLY A 74 17.25 -7.27 -13.12
CA GLY A 74 17.25 -6.05 -13.92
C GLY A 74 15.88 -5.55 -14.30
N GLN A 75 14.84 -6.28 -14.00
CA GLN A 75 13.46 -5.83 -14.20
C GLN A 75 12.94 -5.18 -12.92
N HIS A 76 12.11 -4.17 -13.08
CA HIS A 76 11.56 -3.43 -11.97
C HIS A 76 10.07 -3.72 -11.81
N LEU A 77 9.63 -3.79 -10.55
CA LEU A 77 8.22 -3.90 -10.21
C LEU A 77 7.96 -2.94 -9.06
N TYR A 78 7.69 -1.70 -9.42
CA TYR A 78 7.48 -0.63 -8.46
C TYR A 78 6.04 -0.58 -7.98
N GLY A 79 5.86 -0.26 -6.71
CA GLY A 79 4.54 -0.06 -6.13
C GLY A 79 4.66 0.20 -4.64
N TYR A 80 3.51 0.25 -3.97
CA TYR A 80 3.45 0.39 -2.52
C TYR A 80 3.11 -0.95 -1.89
N LEU A 81 3.99 -1.42 -1.02
CA LEU A 81 3.80 -2.69 -0.32
C LEU A 81 2.99 -2.46 0.95
N VAL A 82 1.89 -3.20 1.06
CA VAL A 82 1.06 -3.28 2.26
C VAL A 82 1.28 -4.64 2.88
N GLN A 83 1.65 -4.65 4.17
CA GLN A 83 1.83 -5.89 4.92
C GLN A 83 0.70 -6.04 5.92
N PHE A 84 0.19 -7.26 6.04
CA PHE A 84 -0.94 -7.56 6.93
C PHE A 84 -0.94 -9.03 7.26
N LYS A 85 -1.72 -9.38 8.28
CA LYS A 85 -1.94 -10.78 8.64
C LYS A 85 -3.40 -11.11 8.40
N VAL A 86 -3.66 -12.33 7.95
CA VAL A 86 -5.01 -12.81 7.67
C VAL A 86 -5.22 -14.15 8.35
N ASN A 87 -6.36 -14.29 9.01
CA ASN A 87 -6.85 -15.56 9.51
C ASN A 87 -8.20 -15.81 8.86
N ALA A 88 -8.24 -16.77 7.96
CA ALA A 88 -9.45 -17.11 7.21
C ALA A 88 -9.75 -18.60 7.32
N ARG A 89 -11.01 -18.96 7.11
CA ARG A 89 -11.40 -20.37 7.11
C ARG A 89 -10.91 -21.06 5.84
N ASN A 90 -10.44 -22.29 6.02
CA ASN A 90 -10.09 -23.15 4.89
C ASN A 90 -11.35 -23.86 4.37
N ARG A 91 -11.16 -24.77 3.41
CA ARG A 91 -12.26 -25.53 2.81
C ARG A 91 -13.03 -26.41 3.82
N PHE A 92 -12.42 -26.70 4.95
CA PHE A 92 -13.06 -27.51 6.02
C PHE A 92 -13.79 -26.65 7.05
N GLY A 93 -13.84 -25.35 6.85
CA GLY A 93 -14.51 -24.43 7.75
C GLY A 93 -13.73 -24.06 9.00
N ALA A 94 -12.47 -24.42 9.08
CA ALA A 94 -11.62 -24.13 10.24
C ALA A 94 -10.69 -22.96 9.95
N TYR A 95 -10.45 -22.12 10.95
CA TYR A 95 -9.45 -21.07 10.87
C TYR A 95 -8.05 -21.68 10.90
N THR A 96 -7.18 -21.19 10.03
CA THR A 96 -5.81 -21.69 9.89
C THR A 96 -4.80 -20.95 10.74
N GLY A 97 -5.23 -19.92 11.48
CA GLY A 97 -4.33 -19.04 12.23
C GLY A 97 -3.91 -17.83 11.43
N MET A 98 -3.36 -16.83 12.10
CA MET A 98 -2.88 -15.62 11.46
C MET A 98 -1.66 -15.93 10.61
N GLN A 99 -1.73 -15.58 9.34
CA GLN A 99 -0.64 -15.76 8.38
C GLN A 99 -0.23 -14.42 7.79
N GLN A 100 1.09 -14.25 7.62
CA GLN A 100 1.65 -13.02 7.08
C GLN A 100 1.48 -12.97 5.58
N HIS A 101 0.97 -11.85 5.08
CA HIS A 101 0.76 -11.59 3.66
C HIS A 101 1.23 -10.21 3.28
N GLY A 102 1.31 -9.99 2.00
CA GLY A 102 1.58 -8.67 1.44
C GLY A 102 0.80 -8.46 0.15
N ALA A 103 0.58 -7.22 -0.17
CA ALA A 103 -0.01 -6.81 -1.44
C ALA A 103 0.75 -5.61 -1.97
N LEU A 104 1.17 -5.71 -3.22
CA LEU A 104 1.81 -4.58 -3.90
C LEU A 104 0.76 -3.84 -4.68
N ILE A 105 0.58 -2.58 -4.34
CA ILE A 105 -0.44 -1.72 -4.95
C ILE A 105 0.22 -0.70 -5.87
N ARG A 106 -0.34 -0.54 -7.05
CA ARG A 106 0.05 0.52 -7.97
C ARG A 106 -1.18 1.05 -8.67
N ASN A 107 -1.35 2.37 -8.64
CA ASN A 107 -2.47 3.05 -9.29
C ASN A 107 -3.84 2.46 -8.89
N GLY A 108 -4.00 2.19 -7.60
CA GLY A 108 -5.29 1.74 -7.06
C GLY A 108 -5.58 0.27 -7.22
N GLU A 109 -4.63 -0.52 -7.71
CA GLU A 109 -4.83 -1.95 -7.94
C GLU A 109 -3.73 -2.78 -7.29
N VAL A 110 -4.07 -3.98 -6.82
CA VAL A 110 -3.08 -4.94 -6.36
C VAL A 110 -2.49 -5.63 -7.59
N ILE A 111 -1.21 -5.40 -7.82
CA ILE A 111 -0.49 -5.97 -8.97
C ILE A 111 0.29 -7.22 -8.63
N LYS A 112 0.51 -7.49 -7.34
CA LYS A 112 1.17 -8.71 -6.90
C LYS A 112 0.78 -9.02 -5.46
N GLY A 113 0.44 -10.28 -5.20
CA GLY A 113 0.20 -10.79 -3.85
C GLY A 113 1.38 -11.60 -3.36
N LEU A 114 1.64 -11.53 -2.06
CA LEU A 114 2.73 -12.24 -1.40
C LEU A 114 2.19 -13.08 -0.26
N GLY A 115 2.64 -14.33 -0.19
CA GLY A 115 2.36 -15.18 0.95
C GLY A 115 0.97 -15.82 0.98
N LEU A 116 0.23 -15.77 -0.11
CA LEU A 116 -1.10 -16.40 -0.16
C LEU A 116 -0.95 -17.88 -0.49
N GLY A 117 -1.41 -18.71 0.43
CA GLY A 117 -1.30 -20.15 0.29
C GLY A 117 -2.46 -20.90 0.93
N TYR A 118 -3.63 -20.33 0.87
CA TYR A 118 -4.81 -20.97 1.44
C TYR A 118 -5.39 -22.07 0.56
#